data_8ea0e06d1c9d8bdcbb00bb5c648f4f15
#
_entry.id   8ea0e06d1c9d8bdcbb00bb5c648f4f15
#
_cell.length_a   1.000
_cell.length_b   1.000
_cell.length_c   1.000
_cell.angle_alpha   90.00
_cell.angle_beta   90.00
_cell.angle_gamma   90.00
#
_symmetry.space_group_name_H-M   'P 1'
#
loop_
_entity.id
_entity.type
_entity.pdbx_description
1 polymer ?
#
loop_
_entity_poly.entity_id
_entity_poly.type
_entity_poly.pdbx_seq_one_letter_code
_entity_poly.pdbx_strand_id
1 'polypeptide(L)'
;MTLNKPVHSENMRFPDQPPSYQHLRAVQRQQQSAEPFKAGAFIDCGWGRVLMGHTFEKPQDIAEQLLHEPWGKRDIAMYVADPHVVLAAAPQTLFLDPSDSYRLDLEQKLVEPSAGARVSVKRLASLDQARAVNELYLKWDMVPTDPEYIWSQCASDQIVWLVAIDAESEAVIGTVMGINHMTLFNDPTRGSILWCLAAYPQARHHAVGELLVRHLAVQFLA
;
A
#
# COMPACT_ATOMS: atom_id res chain seq x y z
N MET A 1 -4.27 18.79 44.85
CA MET A 1 -3.76 18.93 43.46
C MET A 1 -3.08 17.61 43.10
N THR A 2 -3.82 16.67 42.56
CA THR A 2 -3.39 15.30 42.28
C THR A 2 -3.07 15.20 40.79
N LEU A 3 -1.78 15.08 40.47
CA LEU A 3 -1.28 14.88 39.11
C LEU A 3 -1.71 13.49 38.64
N ASN A 4 -2.54 13.44 37.60
CA ASN A 4 -2.88 12.24 36.89
C ASN A 4 -1.61 11.65 36.21
N LYS A 5 -1.27 10.43 36.59
CA LYS A 5 -0.27 9.64 35.88
C LYS A 5 -0.79 9.33 34.46
N PRO A 6 0.09 9.36 33.43
CA PRO A 6 -0.30 8.94 32.10
C PRO A 6 -0.65 7.45 32.14
N VAL A 7 -1.77 7.10 31.53
CA VAL A 7 -2.18 5.72 31.26
C VAL A 7 -1.10 5.10 30.37
N HIS A 8 -0.41 4.10 30.91
CA HIS A 8 0.51 3.26 30.12
C HIS A 8 -0.29 2.63 28.99
N SER A 9 0.11 2.92 27.77
CA SER A 9 -0.27 2.16 26.59
C SER A 9 0.13 0.70 26.83
N GLU A 10 -0.86 -0.16 27.00
CA GLU A 10 -0.63 -1.59 27.04
C GLU A 10 0.03 -2.03 25.73
N ASN A 11 1.17 -2.66 25.89
CA ASN A 11 2.04 -3.22 24.88
C ASN A 11 1.27 -3.84 23.70
N MET A 12 1.24 -3.16 22.57
CA MET A 12 1.17 -3.86 21.29
C MET A 12 2.46 -4.67 21.18
N ARG A 13 2.38 -5.95 21.50
CA ARG A 13 3.44 -6.91 21.17
C ARG A 13 3.42 -7.08 19.65
N PHE A 14 4.20 -6.28 18.97
CA PHE A 14 4.64 -6.66 17.63
C PHE A 14 5.38 -7.99 17.77
N PRO A 15 5.17 -8.97 16.87
CA PRO A 15 6.03 -10.14 16.84
C PRO A 15 7.47 -9.63 16.83
N ASP A 16 8.34 -10.22 17.65
CA ASP A 16 9.67 -9.71 18.02
C ASP A 16 10.63 -9.45 16.85
N GLN A 17 10.24 -9.75 15.63
CA GLN A 17 10.94 -9.31 14.41
C GLN A 17 9.94 -9.09 13.28
N PRO A 18 10.05 -7.98 12.52
CA PRO A 18 9.34 -7.87 11.26
C PRO A 18 9.72 -9.05 10.37
N PRO A 19 8.81 -9.57 9.53
CA PRO A 19 9.14 -10.66 8.63
C PRO A 19 10.27 -10.22 7.72
N SER A 20 11.49 -10.68 8.04
CA SER A 20 12.64 -10.48 7.18
C SER A 20 12.42 -11.27 5.88
N TYR A 21 13.12 -10.89 4.82
CA TYR A 21 13.18 -11.71 3.60
C TYR A 21 13.48 -13.19 3.90
N GLN A 22 14.36 -13.47 4.87
CA GLN A 22 14.66 -14.84 5.30
C GLN A 22 13.44 -15.51 5.93
N HIS A 23 12.62 -14.79 6.70
CA HIS A 23 11.39 -15.31 7.26
C HIS A 23 10.37 -15.63 6.16
N LEU A 24 10.16 -14.72 5.20
CA LEU A 24 9.28 -14.95 4.06
C LEU A 24 9.75 -16.16 3.22
N ARG A 25 11.06 -16.30 2.98
CA ARG A 25 11.62 -17.49 2.33
C ARG A 25 11.50 -18.77 3.17
N ALA A 26 11.63 -18.68 4.50
CA ALA A 26 11.45 -19.83 5.37
C ALA A 26 10.00 -20.33 5.38
N VAL A 27 9.03 -19.42 5.45
CA VAL A 27 7.60 -19.72 5.31
C VAL A 27 7.30 -20.39 3.96
N GLN A 28 7.87 -19.85 2.88
CA GLN A 28 7.75 -20.44 1.53
C GLN A 28 8.26 -21.90 1.49
N ARG A 29 9.40 -22.18 2.12
CA ARG A 29 9.98 -23.54 2.16
C ARG A 29 9.15 -24.51 3.01
N GLN A 30 8.49 -24.04 4.05
CA GLN A 30 7.65 -24.85 4.93
C GLN A 30 6.29 -25.20 4.28
N GLN A 31 5.81 -24.39 3.38
CA GLN A 31 4.52 -24.55 2.69
C GLN A 31 4.65 -25.28 1.35
N GLN A 32 5.45 -26.33 1.27
CA GLN A 32 5.71 -27.13 0.05
C GLN A 32 4.46 -27.73 -0.63
N SER A 33 3.27 -27.51 -0.10
CA SER A 33 1.99 -27.92 -0.70
C SER A 33 1.17 -26.75 -1.29
N ALA A 34 1.62 -25.52 -1.12
CA ALA A 34 0.95 -24.35 -1.70
C ALA A 34 1.51 -24.07 -3.12
N GLU A 35 0.69 -23.45 -3.96
CA GLU A 35 1.16 -22.97 -5.26
C GLU A 35 2.41 -22.10 -5.08
N PRO A 36 3.44 -22.27 -5.96
CA PRO A 36 4.69 -21.54 -5.81
C PRO A 36 4.45 -20.04 -5.97
N PHE A 37 5.21 -19.23 -5.25
CA PHE A 37 5.29 -17.78 -5.50
C PHE A 37 5.47 -17.49 -6.98
N LYS A 38 4.74 -16.51 -7.47
CA LYS A 38 5.05 -15.94 -8.79
C LYS A 38 6.37 -15.17 -8.67
N ALA A 39 7.40 -15.70 -9.33
CA ALA A 39 8.74 -15.10 -9.31
C ALA A 39 8.76 -13.74 -10.03
N GLY A 40 9.61 -12.83 -9.54
CA GLY A 40 9.82 -11.52 -10.15
C GLY A 40 8.54 -10.66 -10.20
N ALA A 41 7.72 -10.72 -9.14
CA ALA A 41 6.43 -10.05 -9.12
C ALA A 41 6.58 -8.53 -9.00
N PHE A 42 5.86 -7.82 -9.84
CA PHE A 42 5.66 -6.38 -9.76
C PHE A 42 4.27 -6.01 -10.23
N ILE A 43 3.84 -4.80 -9.90
CA ILE A 43 2.57 -4.24 -10.33
C ILE A 43 2.77 -2.80 -10.79
N ASP A 44 2.16 -2.42 -11.91
CA ASP A 44 2.05 -1.03 -12.34
C ASP A 44 0.99 -0.33 -11.48
N CYS A 45 1.33 0.78 -10.90
CA CYS A 45 0.44 1.61 -10.07
C CYS A 45 0.02 2.89 -10.81
N GLY A 46 0.34 2.99 -12.10
CA GLY A 46 0.08 4.15 -12.95
C GLY A 46 1.08 5.28 -12.78
N TRP A 47 1.58 5.53 -11.58
CA TRP A 47 2.67 6.46 -11.30
C TRP A 47 4.07 5.83 -11.45
N GLY A 48 4.14 4.52 -11.49
CA GLY A 48 5.33 3.69 -11.57
C GLY A 48 5.00 2.26 -11.16
N ARG A 49 6.02 1.40 -11.04
CA ARG A 49 5.86 0.01 -10.63
C ARG A 49 6.32 -0.20 -9.20
N VAL A 50 5.59 -1.07 -8.47
CA VAL A 50 6.03 -1.60 -7.18
C VAL A 50 6.54 -3.02 -7.40
N LEU A 51 7.82 -3.24 -7.18
CA LEU A 51 8.48 -4.53 -7.29
C LEU A 51 8.52 -5.20 -5.91
N MET A 52 8.08 -6.44 -5.84
CA MET A 52 8.14 -7.26 -4.62
C MET A 52 9.50 -7.94 -4.52
N GLY A 53 10.50 -7.24 -3.99
CA GLY A 53 11.91 -7.63 -4.03
C GLY A 53 12.21 -9.05 -3.52
N HIS A 54 11.45 -9.51 -2.52
CA HIS A 54 11.59 -10.88 -1.98
C HIS A 54 11.16 -11.99 -2.95
N THR A 55 10.44 -11.66 -4.04
CA THR A 55 10.05 -12.62 -5.09
C THR A 55 11.12 -12.79 -6.16
N PHE A 56 12.13 -11.94 -6.19
CA PHE A 56 13.25 -12.03 -7.11
C PHE A 56 14.31 -13.00 -6.57
N GLU A 57 14.89 -13.79 -7.45
CA GLU A 57 15.91 -14.75 -7.07
C GLU A 57 17.24 -14.08 -6.74
N LYS A 58 17.60 -13.06 -7.52
CA LYS A 58 18.87 -12.35 -7.39
C LYS A 58 18.66 -10.84 -7.24
N PRO A 59 19.46 -10.15 -6.41
CA PRO A 59 19.42 -8.70 -6.29
C PRO A 59 19.67 -7.97 -7.63
N GLN A 60 20.48 -8.55 -8.51
CA GLN A 60 20.79 -8.01 -9.83
C GLN A 60 19.52 -7.91 -10.70
N ASP A 61 18.62 -8.89 -10.62
CA ASP A 61 17.38 -8.89 -11.39
C ASP A 61 16.47 -7.73 -10.95
N ILE A 62 16.49 -7.35 -9.65
CA ILE A 62 15.80 -6.17 -9.14
C ILE A 62 16.39 -4.90 -9.74
N ALA A 63 17.72 -4.77 -9.72
CA ALA A 63 18.40 -3.61 -10.28
C ALA A 63 18.10 -3.47 -11.77
N GLU A 64 18.12 -4.56 -12.51
CA GLU A 64 17.82 -4.59 -13.93
C GLU A 64 16.40 -4.12 -14.22
N GLN A 65 15.42 -4.55 -13.44
CA GLN A 65 14.03 -4.08 -13.55
C GLN A 65 13.91 -2.58 -13.25
N LEU A 66 14.56 -2.09 -12.21
CA LEU A 66 14.54 -0.66 -11.84
C LEU A 66 15.20 0.24 -12.91
N LEU A 67 16.24 -0.26 -13.59
CA LEU A 67 16.90 0.46 -14.68
C LEU A 67 16.02 0.60 -15.95
N HIS A 68 14.94 -0.17 -16.05
CA HIS A 68 13.96 -0.06 -17.14
C HIS A 68 12.80 0.90 -16.79
N GLU A 69 12.94 1.70 -15.74
CA GLU A 69 11.92 2.68 -15.35
C GLU A 69 11.59 3.61 -16.53
N PRO A 70 10.32 3.73 -16.93
CA PRO A 70 9.93 4.65 -18.00
C PRO A 70 10.10 6.10 -17.56
N TRP A 71 10.43 6.96 -18.50
CA TRP A 71 10.55 8.39 -18.24
C TRP A 71 9.26 8.96 -17.64
N GLY A 72 9.39 9.76 -16.56
CA GLY A 72 8.26 10.36 -15.86
C GLY A 72 7.51 9.41 -14.93
N LYS A 73 8.00 8.17 -14.75
CA LYS A 73 7.51 7.21 -13.76
C LYS A 73 8.50 7.07 -12.62
N ARG A 74 8.06 6.44 -11.52
CA ARG A 74 8.89 6.13 -10.37
C ARG A 74 8.71 4.65 -10.01
N ASP A 75 9.72 3.83 -10.23
CA ASP A 75 9.69 2.44 -9.80
C ASP A 75 10.27 2.28 -8.40
N ILE A 76 9.66 1.46 -7.59
CA ILE A 76 10.07 1.23 -6.19
C ILE A 76 10.16 -0.27 -5.95
N ALA A 77 11.29 -0.74 -5.44
CA ALA A 77 11.42 -2.10 -4.95
C ALA A 77 11.25 -2.13 -3.43
N MET A 78 10.31 -2.93 -2.94
CA MET A 78 10.05 -3.16 -1.52
C MET A 78 10.54 -4.53 -1.07
N TYR A 79 10.70 -4.69 0.24
CA TYR A 79 11.10 -5.97 0.87
C TYR A 79 12.42 -6.51 0.30
N VAL A 80 13.37 -5.62 0.03
CA VAL A 80 14.68 -5.97 -0.49
C VAL A 80 15.59 -6.39 0.68
N ALA A 81 16.08 -7.63 0.64
CA ALA A 81 16.92 -8.18 1.72
C ALA A 81 18.29 -7.51 1.81
N ASP A 82 18.92 -7.32 0.65
CA ASP A 82 20.28 -6.82 0.51
C ASP A 82 20.30 -5.55 -0.36
N PRO A 83 19.71 -4.42 0.10
CA PRO A 83 19.57 -3.22 -0.70
C PRO A 83 20.92 -2.65 -1.15
N HIS A 84 21.98 -2.83 -0.37
CA HIS A 84 23.33 -2.42 -0.72
C HIS A 84 23.89 -3.16 -1.95
N VAL A 85 23.48 -4.43 -2.15
CA VAL A 85 23.88 -5.21 -3.33
C VAL A 85 23.13 -4.72 -4.57
N VAL A 86 21.83 -4.39 -4.44
CA VAL A 86 21.04 -3.78 -5.52
C VAL A 86 21.63 -2.44 -5.92
N LEU A 87 21.95 -1.58 -4.93
CA LEU A 87 22.56 -0.28 -5.18
C LEU A 87 23.93 -0.38 -5.85
N ALA A 88 24.73 -1.38 -5.46
CA ALA A 88 26.06 -1.57 -6.05
C ALA A 88 26.01 -1.92 -7.55
N ALA A 89 24.90 -2.43 -8.06
CA ALA A 89 24.72 -2.72 -9.48
C ALA A 89 24.54 -1.45 -10.32
N ALA A 90 23.97 -0.37 -9.77
CA ALA A 90 23.77 0.90 -10.47
C ALA A 90 23.81 2.10 -9.50
N PRO A 91 24.96 2.39 -8.86
CA PRO A 91 25.05 3.38 -7.77
C PRO A 91 24.86 4.83 -8.22
N GLN A 92 24.91 5.09 -9.53
CA GLN A 92 24.69 6.42 -10.12
C GLN A 92 23.19 6.68 -10.41
N THR A 93 22.37 5.64 -10.42
CA THR A 93 20.98 5.70 -10.87
C THR A 93 20.01 5.35 -9.77
N LEU A 94 20.37 4.37 -8.93
CA LEU A 94 19.54 3.90 -7.83
C LEU A 94 19.88 4.63 -6.53
N PHE A 95 18.87 4.87 -5.72
CA PHE A 95 19.06 5.39 -4.36
C PHE A 95 18.24 4.58 -3.35
N LEU A 96 18.67 4.60 -2.11
CA LEU A 96 17.95 3.98 -1.00
C LEU A 96 17.10 5.05 -0.29
N ASP A 97 15.81 4.76 -0.20
CA ASP A 97 14.85 5.51 0.62
C ASP A 97 14.40 4.61 1.78
N PRO A 98 15.09 4.64 2.92
CA PRO A 98 14.75 3.78 4.04
C PRO A 98 13.44 4.23 4.67
N SER A 99 12.50 3.29 4.78
CA SER A 99 11.17 3.55 5.35
C SER A 99 10.87 2.55 6.46
N ASP A 100 10.21 3.03 7.51
CA ASP A 100 9.66 2.16 8.55
C ASP A 100 8.40 1.47 8.03
N SER A 101 8.38 0.14 8.16
CA SER A 101 7.22 -0.67 7.79
C SER A 101 6.36 -0.97 9.03
N TYR A 102 5.11 -0.57 9.00
CA TYR A 102 4.12 -0.91 10.01
C TYR A 102 3.26 -2.06 9.51
N ARG A 103 3.00 -3.04 10.37
CA ARG A 103 2.15 -4.18 10.04
C ARG A 103 0.91 -4.18 10.94
N LEU A 104 -0.25 -4.34 10.32
CA LEU A 104 -1.52 -4.58 11.01
C LEU A 104 -1.93 -6.03 10.76
N ASP A 105 -2.21 -6.77 11.84
CA ASP A 105 -2.81 -8.09 11.77
C ASP A 105 -4.33 -7.92 11.63
N LEU A 106 -4.85 -8.27 10.46
CA LEU A 106 -6.27 -8.11 10.13
C LEU A 106 -7.17 -9.17 10.80
N GLU A 107 -6.60 -10.28 11.29
CA GLU A 107 -7.35 -11.30 12.06
C GLU A 107 -7.69 -10.81 13.48
N GLN A 108 -6.97 -9.81 13.98
CA GLN A 108 -7.33 -9.13 15.21
C GLN A 108 -8.60 -8.30 14.97
N LYS A 109 -9.48 -8.25 15.96
CA LYS A 109 -10.77 -7.59 15.87
C LYS A 109 -10.61 -6.13 15.41
N LEU A 110 -10.82 -5.90 14.13
CA LEU A 110 -10.94 -4.56 13.59
C LEU A 110 -12.24 -3.94 14.12
N VAL A 111 -12.13 -2.77 14.72
CA VAL A 111 -13.32 -1.98 15.02
C VAL A 111 -13.88 -1.51 13.69
N GLU A 112 -15.10 -1.94 13.37
CA GLU A 112 -15.80 -1.49 12.18
C GLU A 112 -15.76 0.04 12.08
N PRO A 113 -15.42 0.59 10.91
CA PRO A 113 -15.41 2.02 10.75
C PRO A 113 -16.84 2.54 10.93
N SER A 114 -17.09 3.29 11.99
CA SER A 114 -18.35 4.03 12.07
C SER A 114 -18.27 5.13 11.02
N ALA A 115 -18.95 4.93 9.90
CA ALA A 115 -19.17 6.00 8.94
C ALA A 115 -19.95 7.10 9.67
N GLY A 116 -19.27 8.17 9.99
CA GLY A 116 -19.96 9.39 10.40
C GLY A 116 -20.91 9.76 9.25
N ALA A 117 -22.12 10.22 9.57
CA ALA A 117 -23.19 10.50 8.59
C ALA A 117 -22.78 11.46 7.43
N ARG A 118 -21.56 11.97 7.44
CA ARG A 118 -21.06 13.00 6.51
C ARG A 118 -20.00 12.53 5.51
N VAL A 119 -19.42 11.35 5.68
CA VAL A 119 -18.40 10.81 4.77
C VAL A 119 -18.71 9.36 4.46
N SER A 120 -18.79 9.02 3.20
CA SER A 120 -18.90 7.63 2.74
C SER A 120 -17.60 7.18 2.08
N VAL A 121 -17.17 5.95 2.37
CA VAL A 121 -16.01 5.33 1.70
C VAL A 121 -16.48 4.19 0.83
N LYS A 122 -16.05 4.18 -0.42
CA LYS A 122 -16.41 3.14 -1.39
C LYS A 122 -15.29 2.92 -2.41
N ARG A 123 -15.34 1.81 -3.13
CA ARG A 123 -14.47 1.60 -4.29
C ARG A 123 -14.72 2.70 -5.33
N LEU A 124 -13.63 3.14 -5.96
CA LEU A 124 -13.69 4.03 -7.10
C LEU A 124 -14.51 3.36 -8.22
N ALA A 125 -15.46 4.09 -8.78
CA ALA A 125 -16.45 3.55 -9.72
C ALA A 125 -16.68 4.42 -10.97
N SER A 126 -15.97 5.55 -11.11
CA SER A 126 -16.13 6.42 -12.29
C SER A 126 -14.83 7.12 -12.66
N LEU A 127 -14.74 7.53 -13.93
CA LEU A 127 -13.63 8.32 -14.44
C LEU A 127 -13.52 9.70 -13.75
N ASP A 128 -14.66 10.30 -13.38
CA ASP A 128 -14.64 11.59 -12.66
C ASP A 128 -14.06 11.46 -11.25
N GLN A 129 -14.33 10.35 -10.56
CA GLN A 129 -13.66 10.04 -9.30
C GLN A 129 -12.16 9.83 -9.50
N ALA A 130 -11.75 9.16 -10.57
CA ALA A 130 -10.34 8.98 -10.90
C ALA A 130 -9.63 10.31 -11.19
N ARG A 131 -10.29 11.24 -11.87
CA ARG A 131 -9.78 12.61 -12.07
C ARG A 131 -9.61 13.36 -10.75
N ALA A 132 -10.61 13.28 -9.87
CA ALA A 132 -10.53 13.88 -8.54
C ALA A 132 -9.41 13.26 -7.67
N VAL A 133 -9.16 11.97 -7.79
CA VAL A 133 -8.00 11.30 -7.13
C VAL A 133 -6.69 11.87 -7.64
N ASN A 134 -6.52 12.02 -8.96
CA ASN A 134 -5.31 12.58 -9.53
C ASN A 134 -5.10 14.07 -9.13
N GLU A 135 -6.16 14.85 -9.08
CA GLU A 135 -6.11 16.23 -8.56
C GLU A 135 -5.66 16.27 -7.10
N LEU A 136 -6.12 15.33 -6.29
CA LEU A 136 -5.72 15.19 -4.89
C LEU A 136 -4.24 14.84 -4.78
N TYR A 137 -3.72 13.93 -5.62
CA TYR A 137 -2.29 13.60 -5.67
C TYR A 137 -1.45 14.84 -6.03
N LEU A 138 -1.83 15.57 -7.06
CA LEU A 138 -1.13 16.81 -7.46
C LEU A 138 -1.13 17.86 -6.35
N LYS A 139 -2.22 17.97 -5.59
CA LYS A 139 -2.29 18.92 -4.46
C LYS A 139 -1.30 18.62 -3.35
N TRP A 140 -0.94 17.36 -3.17
CA TRP A 140 0.00 16.89 -2.15
C TRP A 140 1.41 16.62 -2.70
N ASP A 141 1.73 17.14 -3.87
CA ASP A 141 3.01 16.93 -4.55
C ASP A 141 3.38 15.44 -4.71
N MET A 142 2.37 14.58 -4.78
CA MET A 142 2.54 13.17 -5.09
C MET A 142 2.71 12.97 -6.58
N VAL A 143 3.33 11.87 -6.98
CA VAL A 143 3.45 11.52 -8.40
C VAL A 143 2.06 11.33 -9.00
N PRO A 144 1.70 12.07 -10.05
CA PRO A 144 0.38 11.96 -10.66
C PRO A 144 0.20 10.62 -11.36
N THR A 145 -1.05 10.17 -11.41
CA THR A 145 -1.45 8.96 -12.11
C THR A 145 -2.51 9.31 -13.15
N ASP A 146 -2.39 8.73 -14.34
CA ASP A 146 -3.39 8.92 -15.39
C ASP A 146 -4.79 8.47 -14.87
N PRO A 147 -5.79 9.36 -14.88
CA PRO A 147 -7.14 9.01 -14.44
C PRO A 147 -7.77 7.85 -15.22
N GLU A 148 -7.48 7.69 -16.50
CA GLU A 148 -7.99 6.59 -17.32
C GLU A 148 -7.36 5.27 -16.87
N TYR A 149 -6.08 5.28 -16.48
CA TYR A 149 -5.45 4.13 -15.87
C TYR A 149 -6.12 3.75 -14.54
N ILE A 150 -6.28 4.70 -13.62
CA ILE A 150 -6.96 4.46 -12.33
C ILE A 150 -8.34 3.83 -12.57
N TRP A 151 -9.11 4.41 -13.47
CA TRP A 151 -10.45 3.92 -13.77
C TRP A 151 -10.44 2.53 -14.42
N SER A 152 -9.49 2.23 -15.28
CA SER A 152 -9.34 0.91 -15.89
C SER A 152 -9.11 -0.21 -14.85
N GLN A 153 -8.55 0.15 -13.68
CA GLN A 153 -8.28 -0.77 -12.58
C GLN A 153 -9.44 -0.90 -11.58
N CYS A 154 -10.59 -0.23 -11.78
CA CYS A 154 -11.69 -0.21 -10.81
C CYS A 154 -12.29 -1.60 -10.52
N ALA A 155 -12.19 -2.54 -11.43
CA ALA A 155 -12.61 -3.94 -11.29
C ALA A 155 -11.46 -4.90 -10.95
N SER A 156 -10.23 -4.41 -10.77
CA SER A 156 -9.08 -5.24 -10.46
C SER A 156 -9.21 -5.85 -9.05
N ASP A 157 -8.77 -7.08 -8.89
CA ASP A 157 -8.61 -7.76 -7.60
C ASP A 157 -7.18 -7.65 -7.04
N GLN A 158 -6.23 -7.19 -7.86
CA GLN A 158 -4.84 -6.94 -7.48
C GLN A 158 -4.64 -5.56 -6.87
N ILE A 159 -5.33 -4.55 -7.42
CA ILE A 159 -5.27 -3.16 -6.96
C ILE A 159 -6.68 -2.70 -6.55
N VAL A 160 -6.77 -2.05 -5.40
CA VAL A 160 -8.01 -1.48 -4.88
C VAL A 160 -7.83 0.01 -4.68
N TRP A 161 -8.62 0.85 -5.36
CA TRP A 161 -8.76 2.26 -5.00
C TRP A 161 -10.05 2.48 -4.22
N LEU A 162 -9.92 3.07 -3.02
CA LEU A 162 -11.05 3.58 -2.26
C LEU A 162 -11.06 5.10 -2.32
N VAL A 163 -12.25 5.66 -2.37
CA VAL A 163 -12.50 7.10 -2.29
C VAL A 163 -13.41 7.41 -1.12
N ALA A 164 -13.05 8.46 -0.37
CA ALA A 164 -13.89 9.07 0.64
C ALA A 164 -14.67 10.23 -0.01
N ILE A 165 -15.97 10.21 0.13
CA ILE A 165 -16.88 11.16 -0.50
C ILE A 165 -17.64 11.92 0.59
N ASP A 166 -17.62 13.24 0.50
CA ASP A 166 -18.43 14.13 1.32
C ASP A 166 -19.90 14.00 0.96
N ALA A 167 -20.76 13.72 1.94
CA ALA A 167 -22.19 13.47 1.70
C ALA A 167 -22.97 14.74 1.31
N GLU A 168 -22.45 15.93 1.60
CA GLU A 168 -23.12 17.20 1.30
C GLU A 168 -22.78 17.70 -0.11
N SER A 169 -21.47 17.66 -0.46
CA SER A 169 -20.97 18.17 -1.74
C SER A 169 -20.82 17.09 -2.82
N GLU A 170 -20.92 15.82 -2.46
CA GLU A 170 -20.62 14.66 -3.31
C GLU A 170 -19.17 14.64 -3.84
N ALA A 171 -18.31 15.50 -3.32
CA ALA A 171 -16.93 15.61 -3.74
C ALA A 171 -16.06 14.48 -3.15
N VAL A 172 -15.08 14.02 -3.91
CA VAL A 172 -13.98 13.17 -3.40
C VAL A 172 -13.09 14.01 -2.51
N ILE A 173 -12.97 13.63 -1.24
CA ILE A 173 -12.20 14.34 -0.21
C ILE A 173 -11.00 13.56 0.29
N GLY A 174 -10.83 12.33 -0.16
CA GLY A 174 -9.69 11.49 0.17
C GLY A 174 -9.68 10.23 -0.67
N THR A 175 -8.51 9.59 -0.72
CA THR A 175 -8.28 8.33 -1.42
C THR A 175 -7.23 7.50 -0.73
N VAL A 176 -7.28 6.19 -0.95
CA VAL A 176 -6.22 5.24 -0.60
C VAL A 176 -6.17 4.14 -1.66
N MET A 177 -4.97 3.68 -1.95
CA MET A 177 -4.73 2.54 -2.81
C MET A 177 -4.22 1.36 -1.98
N GLY A 178 -4.64 0.17 -2.32
CA GLY A 178 -4.12 -1.07 -1.73
C GLY A 178 -3.74 -2.09 -2.79
N ILE A 179 -2.73 -2.90 -2.49
CA ILE A 179 -2.26 -3.99 -3.36
C ILE A 179 -2.46 -5.31 -2.61
N ASN A 180 -3.12 -6.26 -3.26
CA ASN A 180 -3.37 -7.59 -2.73
C ASN A 180 -2.23 -8.53 -3.15
N HIS A 181 -1.46 -8.99 -2.19
CA HIS A 181 -0.31 -9.87 -2.45
C HIS A 181 -0.73 -11.27 -2.89
N MET A 182 -1.88 -11.76 -2.38
CA MET A 182 -2.36 -13.09 -2.74
C MET A 182 -2.67 -13.18 -4.23
N THR A 183 -3.39 -12.20 -4.76
CA THR A 183 -3.74 -12.17 -6.20
C THR A 183 -2.56 -11.75 -7.07
N LEU A 184 -1.63 -10.96 -6.52
CA LEU A 184 -0.47 -10.50 -7.29
C LEU A 184 0.58 -11.60 -7.48
N PHE A 185 0.96 -12.32 -6.41
CA PHE A 185 2.08 -13.27 -6.46
C PHE A 185 1.89 -14.56 -5.63
N ASN A 186 0.66 -14.91 -5.26
CA ASN A 186 0.33 -16.09 -4.44
C ASN A 186 1.00 -16.04 -3.05
N ASP A 187 0.90 -14.89 -2.36
CA ASP A 187 1.47 -14.72 -1.03
C ASP A 187 0.81 -15.68 -0.02
N PRO A 188 1.56 -16.66 0.52
CA PRO A 188 1.01 -17.62 1.49
C PRO A 188 0.59 -16.98 2.81
N THR A 189 1.10 -15.77 3.11
CA THR A 189 0.71 -15.01 4.30
C THR A 189 -0.55 -14.19 4.08
N ARG A 190 -1.09 -14.18 2.84
CA ARG A 190 -2.26 -13.40 2.42
C ARG A 190 -2.10 -11.91 2.76
N GLY A 191 -0.86 -11.41 2.62
CA GLY A 191 -0.54 -10.03 2.90
C GLY A 191 -1.17 -9.04 1.91
N SER A 192 -1.12 -7.80 2.27
CA SER A 192 -1.50 -6.66 1.42
C SER A 192 -0.69 -5.44 1.84
N ILE A 193 -0.61 -4.45 0.98
CA ILE A 193 0.09 -3.20 1.29
C ILE A 193 -0.75 -2.00 0.92
N LEU A 194 -0.67 -0.96 1.75
CA LEU A 194 -1.32 0.32 1.53
C LEU A 194 -0.35 1.29 0.84
N TRP A 195 -0.86 2.00 -0.18
CA TRP A 195 -0.17 3.06 -0.90
C TRP A 195 -1.06 4.28 -1.11
N CYS A 196 -0.45 5.39 -1.43
CA CYS A 196 -1.10 6.61 -1.94
C CYS A 196 -2.29 7.07 -1.10
N LEU A 197 -2.13 7.07 0.24
CA LEU A 197 -3.13 7.67 1.14
C LEU A 197 -3.04 9.19 1.06
N ALA A 198 -4.13 9.83 0.63
CA ALA A 198 -4.25 11.27 0.58
C ALA A 198 -5.64 11.72 1.00
N ALA A 199 -5.73 12.83 1.71
CA ALA A 199 -7.01 13.43 2.11
C ALA A 199 -6.89 14.95 2.22
N TYR A 200 -7.97 15.68 1.93
CA TYR A 200 -8.02 17.12 2.13
C TYR A 200 -8.00 17.48 3.62
N PRO A 201 -7.18 18.43 4.06
CA PRO A 201 -7.07 18.83 5.47
C PRO A 201 -8.23 19.77 5.87
N GLN A 202 -9.46 19.31 5.75
CA GLN A 202 -10.63 20.12 6.11
C GLN A 202 -11.05 19.84 7.56
N ALA A 203 -11.21 20.89 8.35
CA ALA A 203 -11.53 20.80 9.78
C ALA A 203 -12.84 20.03 10.07
N ARG A 204 -13.81 20.06 9.17
CA ARG A 204 -15.10 19.37 9.35
C ARG A 204 -15.07 17.86 9.01
N HIS A 205 -13.96 17.36 8.44
CA HIS A 205 -13.79 15.97 8.07
C HIS A 205 -12.57 15.37 8.78
N HIS A 206 -12.58 15.42 10.10
CA HIS A 206 -11.54 14.78 10.89
C HIS A 206 -11.49 13.27 10.63
N ALA A 207 -10.28 12.72 10.64
CA ALA A 207 -10.03 11.28 10.52
C ALA A 207 -10.41 10.62 9.16
N VAL A 208 -10.51 11.38 8.06
CA VAL A 208 -10.76 10.79 6.71
C VAL A 208 -9.70 9.75 6.36
N GLY A 209 -8.41 10.03 6.66
CA GLY A 209 -7.32 9.06 6.43
C GLY A 209 -7.50 7.79 7.24
N GLU A 210 -7.85 7.89 8.52
CA GLU A 210 -8.14 6.73 9.38
C GLU A 210 -9.32 5.92 8.84
N LEU A 211 -10.39 6.59 8.42
CA LEU A 211 -11.57 5.96 7.85
C LEU A 211 -11.22 5.16 6.59
N LEU A 212 -10.42 5.74 5.69
CA LEU A 212 -9.93 5.08 4.49
C LEU A 212 -9.09 3.84 4.82
N VAL A 213 -8.14 3.95 5.75
CA VAL A 213 -7.30 2.82 6.18
C VAL A 213 -8.14 1.69 6.77
N ARG A 214 -9.13 2.00 7.62
CA ARG A 214 -10.03 1.00 8.20
C ARG A 214 -10.88 0.30 7.13
N HIS A 215 -11.44 1.05 6.18
CA HIS A 215 -12.20 0.47 5.08
C HIS A 215 -11.33 -0.41 4.18
N LEU A 216 -10.09 0.01 3.90
CA LEU A 216 -9.16 -0.80 3.12
C LEU A 216 -8.81 -2.10 3.85
N ALA A 217 -8.58 -2.04 5.16
CA ALA A 217 -8.34 -3.23 5.98
C ALA A 217 -9.51 -4.22 5.92
N VAL A 218 -10.75 -3.75 6.02
CA VAL A 218 -11.94 -4.59 5.87
C VAL A 218 -12.03 -5.19 4.46
N GLN A 219 -11.67 -4.42 3.42
CA GLN A 219 -11.69 -4.91 2.04
C GLN A 219 -10.69 -6.06 1.80
N PHE A 220 -9.57 -6.10 2.53
CA PHE A 220 -8.58 -7.18 2.44
C PHE A 220 -8.84 -8.35 3.40
N LEU A 221 -9.76 -8.20 4.34
CA LEU A 221 -10.17 -9.27 5.25
C LEU A 221 -11.20 -10.21 4.60
N ALA A 222 -11.95 -9.71 3.61
CA ALA A 222 -12.99 -10.46 2.89
C ALA A 222 -12.39 -11.37 1.82
#